data_21cd4b2dfbb14ac7a66eaf15fffe6bca
#
_entry.id   21cd4b2dfbb14ac7a66eaf15fffe6bca
#
_cell.length_a   1.000
_cell.length_b   1.000
_cell.length_c   1.000
_cell.angle_alpha   90.00
_cell.angle_beta   90.00
_cell.angle_gamma   90.00
#
_symmetry.space_group_name_H-M   'P 1'
#
loop_
_entity.id
_entity.type
_entity.pdbx_description
1 polymer ?
#
loop_
_entity_poly.entity_id
_entity_poly.type
_entity_poly.pdbx_seq_one_letter_code
_entity_poly.pdbx_strand_id
1 'polypeptide(L)'
;HEENTNVNVGLRASVDSDVEANTEYSRYWHGSMVLLRPLFTFTDINGARLILGIIMHLLVISGVFLLWKRGYHSYSVIYLIGMVLINSWMLCCCIEYVTTFLVMGVVNIAVIILHNKKAVADESRHGKQLMLLMIISGVVTCFLDFLTTETITFTLPLLTELVMSRSDHKNTSTERFPEKKTYIQYFQYIVAWGISYAGMFGL
;
A
#
# COMPACT_ATOMS: atom_id res chain seq x y z
N HIS A 1 12.93 -38.82 10.06
CA HIS A 1 12.02 -37.64 9.99
C HIS A 1 10.81 -37.95 10.85
N GLU A 2 10.86 -37.61 12.14
CA GLU A 2 9.63 -37.51 12.94
C GLU A 2 8.92 -36.25 12.47
N GLU A 3 7.76 -36.41 11.87
CA GLU A 3 6.83 -35.33 11.58
C GLU A 3 6.38 -34.72 12.92
N ASN A 4 7.08 -33.68 13.33
CA ASN A 4 6.72 -32.93 14.52
C ASN A 4 5.50 -32.08 14.13
N THR A 5 4.32 -32.62 14.33
CA THR A 5 3.03 -31.99 13.99
C THR A 5 2.72 -30.72 14.79
N ASN A 6 3.56 -30.39 15.79
CA ASN A 6 3.42 -29.20 16.60
C ASN A 6 4.49 -28.16 16.25
N VAL A 7 4.11 -27.15 15.49
CA VAL A 7 4.97 -26.04 15.03
C VAL A 7 5.69 -25.34 16.20
N ASN A 8 5.04 -25.23 17.36
CA ASN A 8 5.64 -24.58 18.54
C ASN A 8 6.78 -25.42 19.15
N VAL A 9 6.68 -26.75 19.09
CA VAL A 9 7.73 -27.67 19.57
C VAL A 9 8.93 -27.61 18.61
N GLY A 10 8.66 -27.60 17.30
CA GLY A 10 9.72 -27.46 16.28
C GLY A 10 10.45 -26.11 16.39
N LEU A 11 9.73 -25.02 16.58
CA LEU A 11 10.31 -23.69 16.77
C LEU A 11 11.18 -23.63 18.04
N ARG A 12 10.69 -24.18 19.17
CA ARG A 12 11.44 -24.24 20.40
C ARG A 12 12.71 -25.06 20.26
N ALA A 13 12.63 -26.23 19.64
CA ALA A 13 13.78 -27.05 19.34
C ALA A 13 14.81 -26.32 18.46
N SER A 14 14.38 -25.51 17.52
CA SER A 14 15.27 -24.71 16.66
C SER A 14 15.94 -23.54 17.40
N VAL A 15 15.30 -23.02 18.45
CA VAL A 15 15.85 -21.92 19.27
C VAL A 15 16.81 -22.46 20.35
N ASP A 16 16.45 -23.62 20.93
CA ASP A 16 17.22 -24.23 22.06
C ASP A 16 18.40 -25.10 21.59
N SER A 17 18.42 -25.53 20.35
CA SER A 17 19.48 -26.29 19.72
C SER A 17 20.01 -25.59 18.49
N ASP A 18 21.31 -25.60 18.27
CA ASP A 18 22.02 -25.02 17.11
C ASP A 18 21.69 -25.83 15.82
N VAL A 19 20.41 -25.93 15.49
CA VAL A 19 19.94 -26.60 14.27
C VAL A 19 20.14 -25.68 13.11
N GLU A 20 21.02 -26.03 12.19
CA GLU A 20 21.16 -25.32 10.90
C GLU A 20 19.87 -25.36 10.13
N ALA A 21 19.48 -24.19 9.57
CA ALA A 21 18.35 -24.09 8.66
C ALA A 21 18.60 -24.99 7.44
N ASN A 22 17.78 -26.01 7.26
CA ASN A 22 17.94 -27.03 6.20
C ASN A 22 17.01 -26.82 5.01
N THR A 23 16.25 -25.72 5.01
CA THR A 23 15.28 -25.40 3.94
C THR A 23 15.50 -23.96 3.49
N GLU A 24 15.92 -23.80 2.24
CA GLU A 24 15.95 -22.49 1.61
C GLU A 24 14.52 -22.11 1.18
N TYR A 25 14.05 -20.96 1.66
CA TYR A 25 12.79 -20.38 1.26
C TYR A 25 13.03 -19.14 0.38
N SER A 26 13.35 -19.38 -0.88
CA SER A 26 13.71 -18.35 -1.86
C SER A 26 12.53 -17.87 -2.73
N ARG A 27 11.29 -18.22 -2.34
CA ARG A 27 10.11 -17.96 -3.16
C ARG A 27 9.74 -16.48 -3.29
N TYR A 28 10.18 -15.63 -2.36
CA TYR A 28 9.84 -14.21 -2.31
C TYR A 28 11.10 -13.35 -2.12
N TRP A 29 11.03 -12.10 -2.57
CA TRP A 29 12.14 -11.16 -2.50
C TRP A 29 12.57 -10.78 -1.07
N HIS A 30 11.71 -10.99 -0.07
CA HIS A 30 11.95 -10.58 1.32
C HIS A 30 12.40 -9.10 1.43
N GLY A 31 11.93 -8.24 0.54
CA GLY A 31 12.34 -6.84 0.46
C GLY A 31 12.02 -6.03 1.71
N SER A 32 11.02 -6.45 2.49
CA SER A 32 10.74 -5.89 3.82
C SER A 32 11.96 -5.89 4.73
N MET A 33 12.88 -6.86 4.58
CA MET A 33 14.12 -6.94 5.34
C MET A 33 15.07 -5.77 5.06
N VAL A 34 14.97 -5.13 3.89
CA VAL A 34 15.73 -3.92 3.56
C VAL A 34 15.35 -2.76 4.49
N LEU A 35 14.09 -2.70 4.90
CA LEU A 35 13.59 -1.72 5.86
C LEU A 35 13.83 -2.15 7.32
N LEU A 36 13.67 -3.44 7.61
CA LEU A 36 13.67 -3.95 8.96
C LEU A 36 15.09 -4.14 9.52
N ARG A 37 16.04 -4.62 8.71
CA ARG A 37 17.43 -4.82 9.17
C ARG A 37 18.07 -3.55 9.72
N PRO A 38 18.06 -2.39 9.03
CA PRO A 38 18.56 -1.16 9.61
C PRO A 38 17.83 -0.79 10.91
N LEU A 39 16.51 -0.99 10.96
CA LEU A 39 15.71 -0.66 12.12
C LEU A 39 16.12 -1.49 13.34
N PHE A 40 16.37 -2.80 13.16
CA PHE A 40 16.84 -3.70 14.23
C PHE A 40 18.27 -3.45 14.68
N THR A 41 19.06 -2.64 13.98
CA THR A 41 20.38 -2.20 14.50
C THR A 41 20.25 -1.17 15.61
N PHE A 42 19.10 -0.46 15.69
CA PHE A 42 18.88 0.62 16.64
C PHE A 42 17.83 0.27 17.70
N THR A 43 17.00 -0.74 17.48
CA THR A 43 15.90 -1.07 18.37
C THR A 43 15.55 -2.55 18.35
N ASP A 44 14.82 -3.00 19.35
CA ASP A 44 14.23 -4.34 19.40
C ASP A 44 12.92 -4.44 18.59
N ILE A 45 12.29 -5.62 18.60
CA ILE A 45 11.04 -5.88 17.87
C ILE A 45 9.89 -4.94 18.33
N ASN A 46 9.84 -4.57 19.60
CA ASN A 46 8.80 -3.71 20.13
C ASN A 46 9.00 -2.26 19.69
N GLY A 47 10.25 -1.79 19.73
CA GLY A 47 10.62 -0.49 19.19
C GLY A 47 10.40 -0.39 17.69
N ALA A 48 10.71 -1.44 16.92
CA ALA A 48 10.43 -1.49 15.49
C ALA A 48 8.93 -1.39 15.21
N ARG A 49 8.09 -2.15 15.92
CA ARG A 49 6.63 -2.06 15.83
C ARG A 49 6.11 -0.67 16.16
N LEU A 50 6.63 -0.05 17.22
CA LEU A 50 6.24 1.30 17.61
C LEU A 50 6.56 2.31 16.50
N ILE A 51 7.78 2.28 15.95
CA ILE A 51 8.21 3.19 14.87
C ILE A 51 7.35 3.01 13.63
N LEU A 52 7.15 1.78 13.17
CA LEU A 52 6.31 1.47 11.99
C LEU A 52 4.86 1.88 12.24
N GLY A 53 4.34 1.67 13.45
CA GLY A 53 3.02 2.12 13.86
C GLY A 53 2.88 3.64 13.81
N ILE A 54 3.85 4.38 14.33
CA ILE A 54 3.86 5.84 14.26
C ILE A 54 3.86 6.31 12.81
N ILE A 55 4.72 5.76 11.94
CA ILE A 55 4.78 6.11 10.53
C ILE A 55 3.43 5.83 9.85
N MET A 56 2.83 4.66 10.10
CA MET A 56 1.51 4.30 9.55
C MET A 56 0.43 5.31 9.95
N HIS A 57 0.36 5.67 11.24
CA HIS A 57 -0.61 6.64 11.72
C HIS A 57 -0.38 8.04 11.12
N LEU A 58 0.87 8.46 10.98
CA LEU A 58 1.21 9.73 10.32
C LEU A 58 0.75 9.73 8.85
N LEU A 59 0.89 8.62 8.12
CA LEU A 59 0.40 8.51 6.75
C LEU A 59 -1.14 8.60 6.69
N VAL A 60 -1.84 7.90 7.58
CA VAL A 60 -3.31 7.97 7.65
C VAL A 60 -3.78 9.38 7.97
N ILE A 61 -3.22 10.00 9.02
CA ILE A 61 -3.56 11.37 9.43
C ILE A 61 -3.26 12.36 8.32
N SER A 62 -2.12 12.22 7.62
CA SER A 62 -1.76 13.06 6.48
C SER A 62 -2.75 12.93 5.33
N GLY A 63 -3.19 11.71 5.01
CA GLY A 63 -4.23 11.46 4.00
C GLY A 63 -5.55 12.12 4.37
N VAL A 64 -6.03 11.92 5.61
CA VAL A 64 -7.25 12.56 6.15
C VAL A 64 -7.14 14.08 6.06
N PHE A 65 -6.04 14.65 6.53
CA PHE A 65 -5.80 16.10 6.54
C PHE A 65 -5.77 16.69 5.12
N LEU A 66 -5.06 16.03 4.19
CA LEU A 66 -4.99 16.49 2.80
C LEU A 66 -6.35 16.45 2.11
N LEU A 67 -7.12 15.39 2.29
CA LEU A 67 -8.48 15.29 1.76
C LEU A 67 -9.38 16.37 2.35
N TRP A 68 -9.31 16.57 3.67
CA TRP A 68 -10.08 17.60 4.35
C TRP A 68 -9.74 19.01 3.85
N LYS A 69 -8.46 19.35 3.80
CA LYS A 69 -7.96 20.66 3.33
C LYS A 69 -8.40 20.98 1.89
N ARG A 70 -8.64 19.95 1.08
CA ARG A 70 -9.07 20.09 -0.33
C ARG A 70 -10.58 20.09 -0.52
N GLY A 71 -11.36 20.06 0.56
CA GLY A 71 -12.82 20.12 0.51
C GLY A 71 -13.52 18.77 0.35
N TYR A 72 -12.81 17.64 0.33
CA TYR A 72 -13.40 16.29 0.25
C TYR A 72 -13.79 15.77 1.63
N HIS A 73 -14.54 16.57 2.42
CA HIS A 73 -14.81 16.30 3.84
C HIS A 73 -15.50 14.96 4.07
N SER A 74 -16.55 14.65 3.32
CA SER A 74 -17.29 13.38 3.45
C SER A 74 -16.38 12.18 3.17
N TYR A 75 -15.55 12.26 2.13
CA TYR A 75 -14.63 11.18 1.81
C TYR A 75 -13.49 11.06 2.84
N SER A 76 -13.01 12.17 3.37
CA SER A 76 -12.01 12.18 4.45
C SER A 76 -12.51 11.41 5.70
N VAL A 77 -13.78 11.61 6.06
CA VAL A 77 -14.43 10.88 7.18
C VAL A 77 -14.57 9.39 6.85
N ILE A 78 -15.04 9.05 5.63
CA ILE A 78 -15.18 7.66 5.19
C ILE A 78 -13.82 6.96 5.17
N TYR A 79 -12.78 7.64 4.67
CA TYR A 79 -11.41 7.13 4.68
C TYR A 79 -10.92 6.83 6.10
N LEU A 80 -11.13 7.75 7.05
CA LEU A 80 -10.78 7.54 8.45
C LEU A 80 -11.53 6.35 9.06
N ILE A 81 -12.85 6.27 8.85
CA ILE A 81 -13.67 5.14 9.31
C ILE A 81 -13.16 3.84 8.71
N GLY A 82 -12.84 3.80 7.42
CA GLY A 82 -12.26 2.65 6.76
C GLY A 82 -10.95 2.19 7.42
N MET A 83 -10.04 3.14 7.74
CA MET A 83 -8.79 2.82 8.44
C MET A 83 -9.03 2.30 9.85
N VAL A 84 -10.05 2.79 10.54
CA VAL A 84 -10.47 2.26 11.85
C VAL A 84 -11.04 0.84 11.72
N LEU A 85 -11.90 0.58 10.75
CA LEU A 85 -12.54 -0.73 10.56
C LEU A 85 -11.54 -1.84 10.21
N ILE A 86 -10.48 -1.54 9.47
CA ILE A 86 -9.40 -2.51 9.18
C ILE A 86 -8.39 -2.64 10.33
N ASN A 87 -8.65 -2.01 11.48
CA ASN A 87 -7.75 -2.00 12.63
C ASN A 87 -6.33 -1.53 12.28
N SER A 88 -6.20 -0.42 11.54
CA SER A 88 -4.90 0.05 11.06
C SER A 88 -3.85 0.26 12.16
N TRP A 89 -4.27 0.52 13.41
CA TRP A 89 -3.38 0.61 14.57
C TRP A 89 -2.75 -0.72 14.98
N MET A 90 -3.36 -1.86 14.60
CA MET A 90 -2.84 -3.19 14.92
C MET A 90 -1.90 -3.72 13.83
N LEU A 91 -1.83 -3.10 12.66
CA LEU A 91 -1.01 -3.56 11.53
C LEU A 91 0.49 -3.62 11.88
N CYS A 92 0.96 -2.73 12.76
CA CYS A 92 2.34 -2.74 13.24
C CYS A 92 2.68 -3.99 14.08
N CYS A 93 1.70 -4.72 14.61
CA CYS A 93 1.92 -5.98 15.32
C CYS A 93 2.37 -7.09 14.36
N CYS A 94 1.97 -7.02 13.08
CA CYS A 94 2.41 -7.93 12.04
C CYS A 94 3.33 -7.19 11.06
N ILE A 95 4.64 -7.35 11.24
CA ILE A 95 5.66 -6.63 10.47
C ILE A 95 5.57 -6.96 8.97
N GLU A 96 5.10 -8.14 8.62
CA GLU A 96 4.93 -8.57 7.22
C GLU A 96 3.85 -7.74 6.50
N TYR A 97 2.75 -7.45 7.17
CA TYR A 97 1.63 -6.70 6.56
C TYR A 97 1.87 -5.19 6.55
N VAL A 98 2.54 -4.65 7.56
CA VAL A 98 2.69 -3.20 7.70
C VAL A 98 3.38 -2.56 6.51
N THR A 99 4.34 -3.23 5.88
CA THR A 99 5.08 -2.73 4.72
C THR A 99 4.16 -2.44 3.54
N THR A 100 3.22 -3.33 3.24
CA THR A 100 2.20 -3.16 2.18
C THR A 100 1.29 -1.96 2.47
N PHE A 101 0.87 -1.80 3.72
CA PHE A 101 0.05 -0.64 4.12
C PHE A 101 0.82 0.68 4.11
N LEU A 102 2.13 0.66 4.39
CA LEU A 102 2.98 1.84 4.21
C LEU A 102 3.04 2.25 2.74
N VAL A 103 3.24 1.29 1.82
CA VAL A 103 3.19 1.55 0.37
C VAL A 103 1.84 2.14 -0.02
N MET A 104 0.73 1.50 0.39
CA MET A 104 -0.63 2.00 0.17
C MET A 104 -0.77 3.46 0.64
N GLY A 105 -0.34 3.78 1.85
CA GLY A 105 -0.42 5.12 2.42
C GLY A 105 0.36 6.16 1.62
N VAL A 106 1.60 5.84 1.24
CA VAL A 106 2.46 6.71 0.41
C VAL A 106 1.85 6.94 -0.97
N VAL A 107 1.40 5.86 -1.63
CA VAL A 107 0.77 5.94 -2.97
C VAL A 107 -0.53 6.74 -2.90
N ASN A 108 -1.34 6.56 -1.85
CA ASN A 108 -2.57 7.32 -1.67
C ASN A 108 -2.30 8.83 -1.51
N ILE A 109 -1.31 9.20 -0.68
CA ILE A 109 -0.89 10.60 -0.54
C ILE A 109 -0.38 11.16 -1.87
N ALA A 110 0.42 10.39 -2.62
CA ALA A 110 0.91 10.79 -3.94
C ALA A 110 -0.24 11.03 -4.93
N VAL A 111 -1.25 10.16 -4.96
CA VAL A 111 -2.47 10.33 -5.77
C VAL A 111 -3.19 11.61 -5.38
N ILE A 112 -3.41 11.84 -4.09
CA ILE A 112 -4.04 13.08 -3.62
C ILE A 112 -3.24 14.31 -4.10
N ILE A 113 -1.91 14.30 -4.01
CA ILE A 113 -1.05 15.40 -4.45
C ILE A 113 -1.12 15.60 -5.98
N LEU A 114 -1.07 14.53 -6.75
CA LEU A 114 -1.17 14.57 -8.21
C LEU A 114 -2.52 15.11 -8.66
N HIS A 115 -3.61 14.72 -8.03
CA HIS A 115 -4.95 15.23 -8.32
C HIS A 115 -5.03 16.75 -8.17
N ASN A 116 -4.42 17.32 -7.12
CA ASN A 116 -4.37 18.77 -6.93
C ASN A 116 -3.61 19.49 -8.06
N LYS A 117 -2.60 18.86 -8.63
CA LYS A 117 -1.86 19.39 -9.79
C LYS A 117 -2.67 19.28 -11.10
N LYS A 118 -3.68 18.40 -11.15
CA LYS A 118 -4.58 18.23 -12.32
C LYS A 118 -5.33 19.52 -12.66
N ALA A 119 -5.72 20.29 -11.67
CA ALA A 119 -6.40 21.57 -11.88
C ALA A 119 -5.55 22.60 -12.65
N VAL A 120 -4.23 22.38 -12.70
CA VAL A 120 -3.26 23.30 -13.31
C VAL A 120 -2.55 22.69 -14.53
N ALA A 121 -2.58 21.36 -14.68
CA ALA A 121 -1.84 20.63 -15.72
C ALA A 121 -2.76 20.01 -16.77
N ASP A 122 -2.21 19.78 -17.97
CA ASP A 122 -2.83 19.02 -19.04
C ASP A 122 -3.31 17.63 -18.56
N GLU A 123 -4.56 17.27 -18.86
CA GLU A 123 -5.19 16.00 -18.49
C GLU A 123 -4.39 14.78 -18.96
N SER A 124 -3.75 14.88 -20.13
CA SER A 124 -2.87 13.85 -20.66
C SER A 124 -1.65 13.64 -19.77
N ARG A 125 -1.08 14.70 -19.23
CA ARG A 125 0.08 14.63 -18.32
C ARG A 125 -0.28 14.00 -16.99
N HIS A 126 -1.43 14.33 -16.43
CA HIS A 126 -1.94 13.73 -15.19
C HIS A 126 -2.12 12.21 -15.34
N GLY A 127 -2.74 11.77 -16.44
CA GLY A 127 -2.93 10.33 -16.71
C GLY A 127 -1.61 9.57 -16.82
N LYS A 128 -0.59 10.14 -17.48
CA LYS A 128 0.75 9.54 -17.56
C LYS A 128 1.44 9.46 -16.19
N GLN A 129 1.29 10.49 -15.35
CA GLN A 129 1.88 10.50 -14.00
C GLN A 129 1.21 9.45 -13.11
N LEU A 130 -0.12 9.30 -13.19
CA LEU A 130 -0.84 8.28 -12.45
C LEU A 130 -0.48 6.86 -12.93
N MET A 131 -0.33 6.67 -14.25
CA MET A 131 0.15 5.42 -14.82
C MET A 131 1.53 5.03 -14.28
N LEU A 132 2.47 5.98 -14.30
CA LEU A 132 3.82 5.77 -13.78
C LEU A 132 3.80 5.44 -12.28
N LEU A 133 2.96 6.13 -11.52
CA LEU A 133 2.80 5.87 -10.09
C LEU A 133 2.28 4.45 -9.84
N MET A 134 1.33 3.95 -10.65
CA MET A 134 0.82 2.59 -10.53
C MET A 134 1.88 1.55 -10.90
N ILE A 135 2.68 1.79 -11.94
CA ILE A 135 3.81 0.90 -12.30
C ILE A 135 4.82 0.82 -11.14
N ILE A 136 5.25 1.95 -10.60
CA ILE A 136 6.19 1.99 -9.47
C ILE A 136 5.59 1.30 -8.25
N SER A 137 4.32 1.57 -7.95
CA SER A 137 3.60 0.92 -6.84
C SER A 137 3.59 -0.60 -7.00
N GLY A 138 3.33 -1.14 -8.21
CA GLY A 138 3.34 -2.57 -8.46
C GLY A 138 4.70 -3.21 -8.19
N VAL A 139 5.78 -2.63 -8.71
CA VAL A 139 7.16 -3.10 -8.47
C VAL A 139 7.51 -3.09 -6.98
N VAL A 140 7.27 -1.95 -6.31
CA VAL A 140 7.59 -1.78 -4.89
C VAL A 140 6.76 -2.71 -4.01
N THR A 141 5.48 -2.90 -4.36
CA THR A 141 4.61 -3.84 -3.64
C THR A 141 5.14 -5.25 -3.75
N CYS A 142 5.43 -5.74 -4.95
CA CYS A 142 5.98 -7.09 -5.15
C CYS A 142 7.30 -7.30 -4.40
N PHE A 143 8.17 -6.28 -4.38
CA PHE A 143 9.44 -6.35 -3.66
C PHE A 143 9.25 -6.44 -2.14
N LEU A 144 8.29 -5.71 -1.57
CA LEU A 144 8.11 -5.59 -0.11
C LEU A 144 7.07 -6.56 0.47
N ASP A 145 6.18 -7.11 -0.36
CA ASP A 145 5.04 -7.92 0.07
C ASP A 145 5.34 -9.42 0.08
N PHE A 146 4.58 -10.15 0.90
CA PHE A 146 4.58 -11.60 1.01
C PHE A 146 3.33 -12.26 0.38
N LEU A 147 2.76 -11.66 -0.66
CA LEU A 147 1.52 -12.12 -1.32
C LEU A 147 0.31 -12.17 -0.36
N THR A 148 0.13 -11.15 0.47
CA THR A 148 -0.91 -11.18 1.48
C THR A 148 -2.06 -10.20 1.24
N THR A 149 -1.74 -8.94 0.95
CA THR A 149 -2.72 -7.85 0.82
C THR A 149 -2.34 -6.85 -0.27
N GLU A 150 -1.61 -7.29 -1.27
CA GLU A 150 -0.99 -6.49 -2.31
C GLU A 150 -1.98 -5.59 -3.06
N THR A 151 -3.21 -6.05 -3.27
CA THR A 151 -4.23 -5.32 -4.04
C THR A 151 -4.65 -3.99 -3.40
N ILE A 152 -4.45 -3.82 -2.09
CA ILE A 152 -4.81 -2.57 -1.40
C ILE A 152 -3.94 -1.39 -1.87
N THR A 153 -2.74 -1.67 -2.37
CA THR A 153 -1.77 -0.64 -2.81
C THR A 153 -2.18 0.10 -4.08
N PHE A 154 -3.10 -0.46 -4.87
CA PHE A 154 -3.71 0.23 -6.01
C PHE A 154 -5.19 0.50 -5.82
N THR A 155 -5.95 -0.38 -5.14
CA THR A 155 -7.41 -0.24 -5.03
C THR A 155 -7.80 1.01 -4.26
N LEU A 156 -7.22 1.25 -3.10
CA LEU A 156 -7.54 2.44 -2.31
C LEU A 156 -7.08 3.75 -2.98
N PRO A 157 -5.83 3.87 -3.50
CA PRO A 157 -5.42 5.06 -4.24
C PRO A 157 -6.27 5.37 -5.47
N LEU A 158 -6.62 4.35 -6.27
CA LEU A 158 -7.49 4.56 -7.44
C LEU A 158 -8.92 4.92 -7.04
N LEU A 159 -9.45 4.34 -5.96
CA LEU A 159 -10.74 4.74 -5.41
C LEU A 159 -10.71 6.21 -4.96
N THR A 160 -9.64 6.62 -4.29
CA THR A 160 -9.42 8.02 -3.88
C THR A 160 -9.45 8.96 -5.09
N GLU A 161 -8.71 8.66 -6.14
CA GLU A 161 -8.72 9.43 -7.38
C GLU A 161 -10.12 9.48 -8.02
N LEU A 162 -10.81 8.34 -8.08
CA LEU A 162 -12.15 8.25 -8.64
C LEU A 162 -13.16 9.13 -7.89
N VAL A 163 -13.12 9.09 -6.55
CA VAL A 163 -14.01 9.88 -5.69
C VAL A 163 -13.74 11.37 -5.86
N MET A 164 -12.47 11.79 -5.85
CA MET A 164 -12.09 13.19 -6.07
C MET A 164 -12.52 13.68 -7.45
N SER A 165 -12.25 12.91 -8.50
CA SER A 165 -12.66 13.24 -9.88
C SER A 165 -14.18 13.38 -10.01
N ARG A 166 -14.96 12.49 -9.40
CA ARG A 166 -16.44 12.59 -9.42
C ARG A 166 -16.96 13.77 -8.63
N SER A 167 -16.36 14.08 -7.50
CA SER A 167 -16.74 15.24 -6.68
C SER A 167 -16.53 16.54 -7.44
N ASP A 168 -15.41 16.68 -8.14
CA ASP A 168 -15.08 17.86 -8.92
C ASP A 168 -16.05 18.04 -10.10
N HIS A 169 -16.38 16.96 -10.81
CA HIS A 169 -17.38 17.02 -11.91
C HIS A 169 -18.77 17.44 -11.43
N LYS A 170 -19.20 16.94 -10.26
CA LYS A 170 -20.50 17.33 -9.68
C LYS A 170 -20.58 18.82 -9.38
N ASN A 171 -19.47 19.42 -8.95
CA ASN A 171 -19.41 20.84 -8.62
C ASN A 171 -19.36 21.76 -9.87
N THR A 172 -19.04 21.21 -11.05
CA THR A 172 -18.87 21.99 -12.29
C THR A 172 -20.13 22.00 -13.19
N SER A 173 -21.27 21.54 -12.69
CA SER A 173 -22.61 21.60 -13.38
C SER A 173 -22.66 20.88 -14.75
N THR A 174 -21.71 20.05 -15.07
CA THR A 174 -21.69 19.26 -16.29
C THR A 174 -22.21 17.86 -15.97
N GLU A 175 -23.49 17.60 -16.23
CA GLU A 175 -24.15 16.30 -16.14
C GLU A 175 -23.59 15.29 -17.16
N ARG A 176 -22.30 15.04 -17.16
CA ARG A 176 -21.73 13.90 -17.88
C ARG A 176 -21.28 12.86 -16.87
N PHE A 177 -22.02 11.73 -16.81
CA PHE A 177 -21.53 10.50 -16.24
C PHE A 177 -20.13 10.23 -16.79
N PRO A 178 -19.20 9.65 -15.98
CA PRO A 178 -17.86 9.34 -16.45
C PRO A 178 -17.96 8.59 -17.77
N GLU A 179 -17.41 9.15 -18.82
CA GLU A 179 -17.45 8.56 -20.16
C GLU A 179 -16.79 7.17 -20.11
N LYS A 180 -17.26 6.26 -20.96
CA LYS A 180 -16.66 4.92 -21.15
C LYS A 180 -15.13 4.96 -21.21
N LYS A 181 -14.55 6.03 -21.73
CA LYS A 181 -13.12 6.35 -21.74
C LYS A 181 -12.50 6.38 -20.35
N THR A 182 -13.19 6.90 -19.34
CA THR A 182 -12.69 6.95 -17.96
C THR A 182 -12.52 5.54 -17.36
N TYR A 183 -13.51 4.67 -17.53
CA TYR A 183 -13.41 3.29 -17.02
C TYR A 183 -12.28 2.50 -17.70
N ILE A 184 -12.10 2.68 -19.01
CA ILE A 184 -10.99 2.06 -19.75
C ILE A 184 -9.65 2.54 -19.19
N GLN A 185 -9.52 3.82 -18.88
CA GLN A 185 -8.29 4.39 -18.32
C GLN A 185 -7.98 3.83 -16.92
N TYR A 186 -8.98 3.70 -16.04
CA TYR A 186 -8.77 3.07 -14.73
C TYR A 186 -8.40 1.61 -14.86
N PHE A 187 -9.03 0.88 -15.79
CA PHE A 187 -8.65 -0.51 -16.09
C PHE A 187 -7.19 -0.60 -16.57
N GLN A 188 -6.73 0.31 -17.41
CA GLN A 188 -5.33 0.38 -17.84
C GLN A 188 -4.37 0.59 -16.66
N TYR A 189 -4.73 1.41 -15.66
CA TYR A 189 -3.92 1.59 -14.46
C TYR A 189 -3.80 0.31 -13.64
N ILE A 190 -4.90 -0.44 -13.49
CA ILE A 190 -4.91 -1.73 -12.79
C ILE A 190 -4.03 -2.74 -13.54
N VAL A 191 -4.17 -2.82 -14.86
CA VAL A 191 -3.37 -3.73 -15.70
C VAL A 191 -1.89 -3.36 -15.64
N ALA A 192 -1.54 -2.07 -15.69
CA ALA A 192 -0.16 -1.61 -15.59
C ALA A 192 0.46 -1.97 -14.23
N TRP A 193 -0.29 -1.78 -13.13
CA TRP A 193 0.11 -2.23 -11.81
C TRP A 193 0.35 -3.75 -11.79
N GLY A 194 -0.61 -4.54 -12.29
CA GLY A 194 -0.53 -6.00 -12.31
C GLY A 194 0.62 -6.55 -13.13
N ILE A 195 0.88 -5.97 -14.32
CA ILE A 195 2.03 -6.35 -15.17
C ILE A 195 3.35 -6.03 -14.48
N SER A 196 3.48 -4.86 -13.86
CA SER A 196 4.71 -4.47 -13.16
C SER A 196 4.95 -5.32 -11.91
N TYR A 197 3.89 -5.66 -11.18
CA TYR A 197 3.94 -6.58 -10.05
C TYR A 197 4.39 -7.98 -10.50
N ALA A 198 3.72 -8.55 -11.51
CA ALA A 198 4.06 -9.88 -12.03
C ALA A 198 5.46 -9.91 -12.69
N GLY A 199 5.86 -8.84 -13.38
CA GLY A 199 7.18 -8.70 -13.96
C GLY A 199 8.29 -8.73 -12.91
N MET A 200 8.10 -8.04 -11.78
CA MET A 200 9.04 -8.07 -10.65
C MET A 200 9.08 -9.44 -9.96
N PHE A 201 7.94 -10.15 -9.94
CA PHE A 201 7.87 -11.50 -9.36
C PHE A 201 8.60 -12.55 -10.22
N GLY A 202 8.68 -12.34 -11.54
CA GLY A 202 9.33 -13.26 -12.49
C GLY A 202 10.83 -13.05 -12.65
N LEU A 203 11.41 -12.02 -12.01
CA LEU A 203 12.85 -11.74 -11.98
C LEU A 203 13.52 -12.50 -10.82
#